data_6152ea0d52002baf62e3997b8c9d3366
#
_entry.id   6152ea0d52002baf62e3997b8c9d3366
#
_cell.length_a   1.000
_cell.length_b   1.000
_cell.length_c   1.000
_cell.angle_alpha   90.00
_cell.angle_beta   90.00
_cell.angle_gamma   90.00
#
_symmetry.space_group_name_H-M   'P 1'
#
loop_
_entity.id
_entity.type
_entity.pdbx_description
1 polymer ?
#
loop_
_entity_poly.entity_id
_entity_poly.type
_entity_poly.pdbx_seq_one_letter_code
_entity_poly.pdbx_strand_id
1 'polypeptide(L)'
;RNLDSKVASARASLASAEAKLAESKATLKEAQVKDKRLKELNKLSGGKMPSRTDLDAQEAAVATAKAAVEVAKATIADAQAALETAETDRSKANIKSPIDGVVLARSVEPGYAVAASLQAVELLSLATDLRELELKVNVDEADIGSIQSGQKAYFTVSAYPDKRFPATLTKVAYGATTTENVVTYTTYLNVDNADLLLRPGMTASATVTTAERRNVLLVPNSALRFTPRTSAVQDFSGSAATMFMPRGPHNGSSKRVKEDISASQSVRERTVYILRNGDAVPVSIKTGLTDGTRTEVISGDLKDGDQVVVDQQRAKS
;
A
#
# COMPACT_ATOMS: atom_id res chain seq x y z
N ARG A 1 -11.88 22.44 -30.45
CA ARG A 1 -12.25 22.86 -31.83
C ARG A 1 -11.64 21.95 -32.91
N ASN A 2 -10.33 21.69 -32.91
CA ASN A 2 -9.73 20.82 -33.94
C ASN A 2 -10.31 19.39 -33.92
N LEU A 3 -10.53 18.81 -32.75
CA LEU A 3 -11.11 17.46 -32.59
C LEU A 3 -12.58 17.42 -33.03
N ASP A 4 -13.35 18.44 -32.73
CA ASP A 4 -14.75 18.53 -33.19
C ASP A 4 -14.82 18.62 -34.71
N SER A 5 -13.90 19.37 -35.33
CA SER A 5 -13.79 19.44 -36.80
C SER A 5 -13.39 18.10 -37.42
N LYS A 6 -12.50 17.33 -36.76
CA LYS A 6 -12.17 15.98 -37.23
C LYS A 6 -13.36 15.02 -37.18
N VAL A 7 -14.14 15.05 -36.10
CA VAL A 7 -15.37 14.25 -35.99
C VAL A 7 -16.38 14.65 -37.04
N ALA A 8 -16.57 15.95 -37.28
CA ALA A 8 -17.49 16.43 -38.32
C ALA A 8 -17.06 15.99 -39.73
N SER A 9 -15.76 16.04 -40.04
CA SER A 9 -15.21 15.55 -41.31
C SER A 9 -15.40 14.03 -41.47
N ALA A 10 -15.12 13.24 -40.42
CA ALA A 10 -15.32 11.79 -40.48
C ALA A 10 -16.80 11.41 -40.68
N ARG A 11 -17.74 12.14 -40.06
CA ARG A 11 -19.19 11.97 -40.25
C ARG A 11 -19.59 12.28 -41.68
N ALA A 12 -19.05 13.34 -42.27
CA ALA A 12 -19.32 13.68 -43.68
C ALA A 12 -18.80 12.60 -44.63
N SER A 13 -17.61 12.03 -44.33
CA SER A 13 -17.06 10.92 -45.10
C SER A 13 -17.94 9.66 -45.03
N LEU A 14 -18.48 9.33 -43.85
CA LEU A 14 -19.40 8.22 -43.67
C LEU A 14 -20.71 8.45 -44.48
N ALA A 15 -21.30 9.62 -44.41
CA ALA A 15 -22.48 9.96 -45.16
C ALA A 15 -22.25 9.86 -46.69
N SER A 16 -21.07 10.25 -47.17
CA SER A 16 -20.66 10.09 -48.58
C SER A 16 -20.56 8.62 -48.98
N ALA A 17 -19.97 7.77 -48.11
CA ALA A 17 -19.86 6.33 -48.36
C ALA A 17 -21.25 5.65 -48.39
N GLU A 18 -22.17 6.05 -47.49
CA GLU A 18 -23.55 5.57 -47.47
C GLU A 18 -24.32 5.95 -48.77
N ALA A 19 -24.13 7.17 -49.24
CA ALA A 19 -24.70 7.61 -50.52
C ALA A 19 -24.16 6.78 -51.68
N LYS A 20 -22.87 6.46 -51.69
CA LYS A 20 -22.25 5.61 -52.73
C LYS A 20 -22.75 4.17 -52.67
N LEU A 21 -23.04 3.62 -51.47
CA LEU A 21 -23.69 2.32 -51.35
C LEU A 21 -25.12 2.37 -51.95
N ALA A 22 -25.86 3.43 -51.69
CA ALA A 22 -27.20 3.58 -52.28
C ALA A 22 -27.17 3.62 -53.81
N GLU A 23 -26.23 4.35 -54.40
CA GLU A 23 -25.96 4.37 -55.84
C GLU A 23 -25.62 2.97 -56.37
N SER A 24 -24.67 2.25 -55.73
CA SER A 24 -24.29 0.91 -56.15
C SER A 24 -25.44 -0.10 -56.07
N LYS A 25 -26.29 0.01 -55.03
CA LYS A 25 -27.51 -0.81 -54.90
C LYS A 25 -28.52 -0.52 -56.02
N ALA A 26 -28.69 0.75 -56.42
CA ALA A 26 -29.58 1.12 -57.54
C ALA A 26 -29.05 0.53 -58.84
N THR A 27 -27.75 0.65 -59.13
CA THR A 27 -27.12 0.06 -60.31
C THR A 27 -27.26 -1.47 -60.33
N LEU A 28 -27.06 -2.14 -59.19
CA LEU A 28 -27.27 -3.59 -59.07
C LEU A 28 -28.75 -3.97 -59.39
N LYS A 29 -29.67 -3.22 -58.84
CA LYS A 29 -31.11 -3.44 -59.11
C LYS A 29 -31.45 -3.28 -60.57
N GLU A 30 -30.91 -2.27 -61.23
CA GLU A 30 -31.09 -2.05 -62.69
C GLU A 30 -30.55 -3.25 -63.46
N ALA A 31 -29.28 -3.68 -63.19
CA ALA A 31 -28.67 -4.84 -63.84
C ALA A 31 -29.48 -6.12 -63.64
N GLN A 32 -29.99 -6.36 -62.43
CA GLN A 32 -30.85 -7.53 -62.12
C GLN A 32 -32.19 -7.50 -62.86
N VAL A 33 -32.84 -6.34 -62.94
CA VAL A 33 -34.08 -6.20 -63.70
C VAL A 33 -33.88 -6.49 -65.19
N LYS A 34 -32.77 -5.97 -65.76
CA LYS A 34 -32.40 -6.22 -67.13
C LYS A 34 -32.07 -7.69 -67.40
N ASP A 35 -31.33 -8.34 -66.50
CA ASP A 35 -31.04 -9.78 -66.60
C ASP A 35 -32.32 -10.61 -66.55
N LYS A 36 -33.21 -10.30 -65.62
CA LYS A 36 -34.53 -10.97 -65.53
C LYS A 36 -35.35 -10.86 -66.81
N ARG A 37 -35.40 -9.68 -67.41
CA ARG A 37 -36.10 -9.45 -68.66
C ARG A 37 -35.51 -10.22 -69.82
N LEU A 38 -34.18 -10.26 -69.97
CA LEU A 38 -33.48 -11.02 -70.99
C LEU A 38 -33.72 -12.53 -70.84
N LYS A 39 -33.67 -13.06 -69.62
CA LYS A 39 -33.99 -14.45 -69.32
C LYS A 39 -35.42 -14.84 -69.61
N GLU A 40 -36.40 -13.95 -69.39
CA GLU A 40 -37.80 -14.12 -69.75
C GLU A 40 -37.98 -14.15 -71.28
N LEU A 41 -37.35 -13.20 -72.01
CA LEU A 41 -37.36 -13.15 -73.45
C LEU A 41 -36.79 -14.43 -74.06
N ASN A 42 -35.65 -14.96 -73.52
CA ASN A 42 -35.06 -16.20 -73.95
C ASN A 42 -36.02 -17.39 -73.79
N LYS A 43 -36.75 -17.45 -72.65
CA LYS A 43 -37.77 -18.48 -72.46
C LYS A 43 -38.92 -18.38 -73.44
N LEU A 44 -39.44 -17.19 -73.69
CA LEU A 44 -40.59 -16.95 -74.63
C LEU A 44 -40.24 -17.23 -76.10
N SER A 45 -38.94 -16.98 -76.46
CA SER A 45 -38.47 -17.18 -77.85
C SER A 45 -38.02 -18.64 -78.14
N GLY A 46 -38.11 -19.55 -77.15
CA GLY A 46 -37.66 -20.93 -77.30
C GLY A 46 -36.12 -21.02 -77.45
N GLY A 47 -35.35 -20.08 -76.83
CA GLY A 47 -33.92 -20.05 -76.90
C GLY A 47 -33.32 -19.40 -78.13
N LYS A 48 -34.15 -18.74 -78.96
CA LYS A 48 -33.65 -18.11 -80.18
C LYS A 48 -33.17 -16.68 -80.01
N MET A 49 -33.66 -15.99 -78.99
CA MET A 49 -33.32 -14.59 -78.65
C MET A 49 -33.40 -14.37 -77.15
N PRO A 50 -32.53 -13.56 -76.49
CA PRO A 50 -31.33 -12.93 -77.05
C PRO A 50 -30.20 -13.95 -77.30
N SER A 51 -29.07 -13.50 -77.91
CA SER A 51 -27.92 -14.36 -78.15
C SER A 51 -27.28 -14.86 -76.83
N ARG A 52 -26.61 -16.00 -76.83
CA ARG A 52 -25.88 -16.45 -75.63
C ARG A 52 -24.86 -15.42 -75.14
N THR A 53 -24.15 -14.76 -76.04
CA THR A 53 -23.20 -13.70 -75.71
C THR A 53 -23.87 -12.54 -74.98
N ASP A 54 -25.11 -12.18 -75.32
CA ASP A 54 -25.85 -11.09 -74.60
C ASP A 54 -26.27 -11.53 -73.18
N LEU A 55 -26.64 -12.79 -73.01
CA LEU A 55 -26.96 -13.35 -71.70
C LEU A 55 -25.72 -13.42 -70.80
N ASP A 56 -24.63 -13.91 -71.33
CA ASP A 56 -23.35 -14.01 -70.60
C ASP A 56 -22.79 -12.60 -70.22
N ALA A 57 -22.91 -11.64 -71.15
CA ALA A 57 -22.53 -10.27 -70.89
C ALA A 57 -23.39 -9.62 -69.79
N GLN A 58 -24.69 -9.91 -69.78
CA GLN A 58 -25.59 -9.38 -68.73
C GLN A 58 -25.35 -10.05 -67.37
N GLU A 59 -25.04 -11.33 -67.35
CA GLU A 59 -24.68 -12.05 -66.14
C GLU A 59 -23.36 -11.49 -65.54
N ALA A 60 -22.35 -11.25 -66.37
CA ALA A 60 -21.14 -10.55 -65.97
C ALA A 60 -21.40 -9.15 -65.43
N ALA A 61 -22.36 -8.38 -66.04
CA ALA A 61 -22.71 -7.06 -65.55
C ALA A 61 -23.39 -7.13 -64.16
N VAL A 62 -24.27 -8.13 -63.90
CA VAL A 62 -24.81 -8.34 -62.57
C VAL A 62 -23.74 -8.71 -61.55
N ALA A 63 -22.81 -9.58 -61.91
CA ALA A 63 -21.72 -9.96 -61.04
C ALA A 63 -20.82 -8.74 -60.67
N THR A 64 -20.51 -7.90 -61.65
CA THR A 64 -19.74 -6.66 -61.46
C THR A 64 -20.47 -5.67 -60.56
N ALA A 65 -21.79 -5.45 -60.77
CA ALA A 65 -22.58 -4.57 -59.95
C ALA A 65 -22.69 -5.10 -58.49
N LYS A 66 -22.79 -6.42 -58.33
CA LYS A 66 -22.76 -7.04 -57.00
C LYS A 66 -21.44 -6.82 -56.28
N ALA A 67 -20.32 -7.00 -56.95
CA ALA A 67 -19.01 -6.72 -56.43
C ALA A 67 -18.85 -5.24 -56.02
N ALA A 68 -19.40 -4.31 -56.85
CA ALA A 68 -19.40 -2.87 -56.51
C ALA A 68 -20.17 -2.57 -55.18
N VAL A 69 -21.27 -3.29 -54.93
CA VAL A 69 -21.98 -3.16 -53.64
C VAL A 69 -21.13 -3.63 -52.46
N GLU A 70 -20.38 -4.73 -52.62
CA GLU A 70 -19.52 -5.22 -51.55
C GLU A 70 -18.32 -4.27 -51.29
N VAL A 71 -17.77 -3.68 -52.36
CA VAL A 71 -16.73 -2.62 -52.24
C VAL A 71 -17.30 -1.40 -51.49
N ALA A 72 -18.50 -0.96 -51.81
CA ALA A 72 -19.14 0.17 -51.14
C ALA A 72 -19.45 -0.12 -49.66
N LYS A 73 -19.79 -1.37 -49.31
CA LYS A 73 -19.95 -1.78 -47.91
C LYS A 73 -18.63 -1.74 -47.15
N ALA A 74 -17.52 -2.20 -47.75
CA ALA A 74 -16.20 -2.13 -47.15
C ALA A 74 -15.78 -0.66 -46.89
N THR A 75 -16.07 0.24 -47.86
CA THR A 75 -15.80 1.68 -47.70
C THR A 75 -16.59 2.29 -46.55
N ILE A 76 -17.82 1.83 -46.29
CA ILE A 76 -18.57 2.26 -45.08
C ILE A 76 -17.90 1.77 -43.81
N ALA A 77 -17.45 0.53 -43.76
CA ALA A 77 -16.76 0.00 -42.58
C ALA A 77 -15.48 0.80 -42.29
N ASP A 78 -14.71 1.16 -43.30
CA ASP A 78 -13.53 2.01 -43.15
C ASP A 78 -13.88 3.41 -42.64
N ALA A 79 -14.95 4.04 -43.20
CA ALA A 79 -15.39 5.34 -42.75
C ALA A 79 -15.97 5.33 -41.32
N GLN A 80 -16.60 4.23 -40.89
CA GLN A 80 -17.08 4.03 -39.53
C GLN A 80 -15.89 3.91 -38.55
N ALA A 81 -14.85 3.13 -38.88
CA ALA A 81 -13.67 2.99 -38.07
C ALA A 81 -12.91 4.34 -37.89
N ALA A 82 -12.85 5.13 -38.97
CA ALA A 82 -12.27 6.47 -38.94
C ALA A 82 -13.10 7.43 -38.03
N LEU A 83 -14.44 7.34 -38.06
CA LEU A 83 -15.30 8.11 -37.17
C LEU A 83 -15.10 7.71 -35.69
N GLU A 84 -15.08 6.42 -35.41
CA GLU A 84 -14.85 5.89 -34.03
C GLU A 84 -13.50 6.35 -33.47
N THR A 85 -12.47 6.34 -34.31
CA THR A 85 -11.15 6.86 -33.95
C THR A 85 -11.20 8.35 -33.59
N ALA A 86 -11.87 9.16 -34.43
CA ALA A 86 -12.01 10.59 -34.18
C ALA A 86 -12.86 10.92 -32.94
N GLU A 87 -13.91 10.13 -32.65
CA GLU A 87 -14.72 10.25 -31.45
C GLU A 87 -13.96 9.82 -30.20
N THR A 88 -13.16 8.78 -30.30
CA THR A 88 -12.27 8.33 -29.21
C THR A 88 -11.24 9.42 -28.86
N ASP A 89 -10.62 10.02 -29.86
CA ASP A 89 -9.64 11.11 -29.64
C ASP A 89 -10.30 12.34 -29.02
N ARG A 90 -11.52 12.65 -29.41
CA ARG A 90 -12.33 13.71 -28.79
C ARG A 90 -12.66 13.39 -27.35
N SER A 91 -13.01 12.15 -27.05
CA SER A 91 -13.33 11.72 -25.68
C SER A 91 -12.13 11.83 -24.73
N LYS A 92 -10.91 11.51 -25.22
CA LYS A 92 -9.66 11.65 -24.47
C LYS A 92 -9.32 13.10 -24.10
N ALA A 93 -9.84 14.07 -24.85
CA ALA A 93 -9.66 15.49 -24.52
C ALA A 93 -10.53 15.94 -23.33
N ASN A 94 -11.51 15.14 -22.92
CA ASN A 94 -12.36 15.41 -21.76
C ASN A 94 -12.00 14.44 -20.64
N ILE A 95 -11.09 14.85 -19.79
CA ILE A 95 -10.60 14.05 -18.66
C ILE A 95 -11.66 14.05 -17.56
N LYS A 96 -12.18 12.86 -17.27
CA LYS A 96 -13.16 12.64 -16.20
C LYS A 96 -12.51 11.88 -15.05
N SER A 97 -12.98 12.16 -13.83
CA SER A 97 -12.59 11.37 -12.66
C SER A 97 -13.06 9.91 -12.84
N PRO A 98 -12.19 8.91 -12.60
CA PRO A 98 -12.59 7.50 -12.59
C PRO A 98 -13.31 7.08 -11.31
N ILE A 99 -13.33 7.95 -10.27
CA ILE A 99 -13.91 7.69 -8.95
C ILE A 99 -14.76 8.87 -8.51
N ASP A 100 -15.78 8.60 -7.72
CA ASP A 100 -16.49 9.62 -6.96
C ASP A 100 -15.70 9.92 -5.69
N GLY A 101 -15.61 11.21 -5.31
CA GLY A 101 -14.84 11.59 -4.13
C GLY A 101 -14.59 13.07 -4.00
N VAL A 102 -13.65 13.42 -3.14
CA VAL A 102 -13.27 14.79 -2.79
C VAL A 102 -11.92 15.12 -3.44
N VAL A 103 -11.82 16.32 -4.02
CA VAL A 103 -10.54 16.83 -4.55
C VAL A 103 -9.66 17.28 -3.39
N LEU A 104 -8.51 16.65 -3.24
CA LEU A 104 -7.50 17.00 -2.23
C LEU A 104 -6.61 18.15 -2.67
N ALA A 105 -6.15 18.08 -3.91
CA ALA A 105 -5.25 19.09 -4.48
C ALA A 105 -5.50 19.24 -5.98
N ARG A 106 -5.30 20.44 -6.48
CA ARG A 106 -5.30 20.78 -7.90
C ARG A 106 -3.91 21.29 -8.27
N SER A 107 -3.23 20.54 -9.15
CA SER A 107 -1.84 20.82 -9.55
C SER A 107 -1.72 21.66 -10.80
N VAL A 108 -2.86 21.99 -11.46
CA VAL A 108 -2.88 22.75 -12.71
C VAL A 108 -3.87 23.92 -12.65
N GLU A 109 -3.54 25.01 -13.32
CA GLU A 109 -4.42 26.18 -13.45
C GLU A 109 -5.14 26.21 -14.81
N PRO A 110 -6.35 26.82 -14.92
CA PRO A 110 -7.01 27.04 -16.19
C PRO A 110 -6.10 27.82 -17.15
N GLY A 111 -5.96 27.32 -18.37
CA GLY A 111 -5.05 27.88 -19.38
C GLY A 111 -3.66 27.25 -19.39
N TYR A 112 -3.35 26.37 -18.46
CA TYR A 112 -2.09 25.61 -18.50
C TYR A 112 -2.08 24.64 -19.68
N ALA A 113 -1.03 24.72 -20.49
CA ALA A 113 -0.87 23.77 -21.59
C ALA A 113 -0.27 22.47 -21.04
N VAL A 114 -1.07 21.42 -21.03
CA VAL A 114 -0.58 20.06 -20.75
C VAL A 114 0.06 19.53 -22.03
N ALA A 115 1.38 19.74 -22.16
CA ALA A 115 2.12 19.10 -23.25
C ALA A 115 2.18 17.59 -22.95
N ALA A 116 1.94 16.78 -23.97
CA ALA A 116 2.19 15.33 -23.93
C ALA A 116 3.71 15.09 -23.92
N SER A 117 4.39 15.55 -22.86
CA SER A 117 5.77 15.21 -22.57
C SER A 117 5.81 13.80 -21.99
N LEU A 118 6.96 13.15 -22.06
CA LEU A 118 7.20 11.76 -21.62
C LEU A 118 6.87 11.50 -20.13
N GLN A 119 6.50 12.52 -19.36
CA GLN A 119 6.12 12.41 -17.96
C GLN A 119 4.62 12.69 -17.80
N ALA A 120 3.94 11.81 -17.10
CA ALA A 120 2.55 12.01 -16.71
C ALA A 120 2.46 13.21 -15.75
N VAL A 121 1.69 14.24 -16.13
CA VAL A 121 1.43 15.41 -15.29
C VAL A 121 0.25 15.09 -14.39
N GLU A 122 0.45 15.23 -13.08
CA GLU A 122 -0.64 15.14 -12.11
C GLU A 122 -1.52 16.38 -12.24
N LEU A 123 -2.80 16.17 -12.56
CA LEU A 123 -3.78 17.25 -12.71
C LEU A 123 -4.51 17.52 -11.40
N LEU A 124 -5.03 16.48 -10.80
CA LEU A 124 -5.86 16.50 -9.60
C LEU A 124 -5.52 15.29 -8.72
N SER A 125 -5.43 15.51 -7.42
CA SER A 125 -5.38 14.43 -6.43
C SER A 125 -6.75 14.27 -5.80
N LEU A 126 -7.27 13.04 -5.77
CA LEU A 126 -8.63 12.71 -5.36
C LEU A 126 -8.60 11.67 -4.24
N ALA A 127 -9.54 11.76 -3.31
CA ALA A 127 -9.80 10.74 -2.32
C ALA A 127 -11.26 10.26 -2.42
N THR A 128 -11.50 8.96 -2.30
CA THR A 128 -12.85 8.39 -2.29
C THR A 128 -13.61 8.73 -1.03
N ASP A 129 -12.97 8.58 0.14
CA ASP A 129 -13.52 8.94 1.45
C ASP A 129 -12.41 9.50 2.34
N LEU A 130 -12.77 10.49 3.15
CA LEU A 130 -11.90 11.09 4.17
C LEU A 130 -12.15 10.54 5.58
N ARG A 131 -13.15 9.68 5.73
CA ARG A 131 -13.49 9.05 7.02
C ARG A 131 -12.62 7.84 7.31
N GLU A 132 -12.18 7.15 6.27
CA GLU A 132 -11.25 6.03 6.37
C GLU A 132 -9.88 6.46 5.87
N LEU A 133 -8.92 6.51 6.77
CA LEU A 133 -7.56 6.90 6.45
C LEU A 133 -6.59 5.74 6.66
N GLU A 134 -5.56 5.72 5.87
CA GLU A 134 -4.44 4.81 6.04
C GLU A 134 -3.23 5.60 6.56
N LEU A 135 -2.75 5.24 7.74
CA LEU A 135 -1.53 5.78 8.30
C LEU A 135 -0.36 4.89 7.91
N LYS A 136 0.65 5.47 7.25
CA LYS A 136 1.90 4.81 6.90
C LYS A 136 2.96 5.16 7.94
N VAL A 137 3.49 4.14 8.59
CA VAL A 137 4.53 4.27 9.61
C VAL A 137 5.76 3.48 9.17
N ASN A 138 6.92 4.09 9.27
CA ASN A 138 8.19 3.40 9.04
C ASN A 138 8.67 2.82 10.36
N VAL A 139 8.83 1.49 10.39
CA VAL A 139 9.30 0.73 11.54
C VAL A 139 10.73 0.28 11.30
N ASP A 140 11.58 0.42 12.30
CA ASP A 140 12.97 -0.03 12.25
C ASP A 140 13.08 -1.56 12.14
N GLU A 141 14.13 -2.04 11.48
CA GLU A 141 14.42 -3.48 11.33
C GLU A 141 14.51 -4.20 12.69
N ALA A 142 15.00 -3.54 13.72
CA ALA A 142 15.12 -4.13 15.05
C ALA A 142 13.77 -4.46 15.69
N ASP A 143 12.72 -3.70 15.38
CA ASP A 143 11.40 -3.81 15.99
C ASP A 143 10.40 -4.62 15.16
N ILE A 144 10.68 -4.83 13.86
CA ILE A 144 9.75 -5.46 12.92
C ILE A 144 9.35 -6.88 13.31
N GLY A 145 10.27 -7.62 13.97
CA GLY A 145 10.04 -9.00 14.41
C GLY A 145 8.93 -9.13 15.46
N SER A 146 8.60 -8.03 16.17
CA SER A 146 7.55 -7.98 17.20
C SER A 146 6.19 -7.51 16.69
N ILE A 147 6.12 -7.06 15.43
CA ILE A 147 4.93 -6.44 14.85
C ILE A 147 4.16 -7.45 13.99
N GLN A 148 2.85 -7.55 14.25
CA GLN A 148 1.95 -8.45 13.54
C GLN A 148 0.65 -7.74 13.17
N SER A 149 0.05 -8.15 12.04
CA SER A 149 -1.26 -7.67 11.61
C SER A 149 -2.33 -7.93 12.69
N GLY A 150 -3.24 -6.98 12.89
CA GLY A 150 -4.30 -7.04 13.90
C GLY A 150 -3.91 -6.43 15.26
N GLN A 151 -2.67 -6.07 15.48
CA GLN A 151 -2.26 -5.39 16.72
C GLN A 151 -2.89 -4.00 16.83
N LYS A 152 -3.22 -3.62 18.05
CA LYS A 152 -3.71 -2.29 18.37
C LYS A 152 -2.56 -1.31 18.46
N ALA A 153 -2.77 -0.13 17.92
CA ALA A 153 -1.87 0.99 18.03
C ALA A 153 -2.63 2.25 18.40
N TYR A 154 -1.93 3.22 18.90
CA TYR A 154 -2.41 4.59 18.98
C TYR A 154 -1.36 5.54 18.41
N PHE A 155 -1.81 6.65 17.89
CA PHE A 155 -0.91 7.66 17.35
C PHE A 155 -1.35 9.06 17.75
N THR A 156 -0.41 9.97 17.70
CA THR A 156 -0.63 11.40 17.85
C THR A 156 -0.17 12.09 16.58
N VAL A 157 -0.83 13.20 16.24
CA VAL A 157 -0.43 14.04 15.11
C VAL A 157 0.08 15.37 15.64
N SER A 158 0.99 16.00 14.91
CA SER A 158 1.56 17.30 15.32
C SER A 158 0.51 18.40 15.51
N ALA A 159 -0.62 18.30 14.81
CA ALA A 159 -1.74 19.22 14.95
C ALA A 159 -2.54 19.05 16.25
N TYR A 160 -2.52 17.84 16.86
CA TYR A 160 -3.24 17.49 18.10
C TYR A 160 -2.34 16.64 19.01
N PRO A 161 -1.34 17.24 19.66
CA PRO A 161 -0.34 16.50 20.45
C PRO A 161 -0.92 15.81 21.66
N ASP A 162 -1.97 16.35 22.25
CA ASP A 162 -2.62 15.82 23.45
C ASP A 162 -3.70 14.76 23.15
N LYS A 163 -4.10 14.62 21.88
CA LYS A 163 -5.13 13.68 21.47
C LYS A 163 -4.52 12.39 20.91
N ARG A 164 -4.84 11.26 21.52
CA ARG A 164 -4.47 9.93 21.04
C ARG A 164 -5.58 9.37 20.16
N PHE A 165 -5.24 8.98 18.97
CA PHE A 165 -6.16 8.37 18.02
C PHE A 165 -5.90 6.86 17.98
N PRO A 166 -6.95 6.03 18.09
CA PRO A 166 -6.80 4.59 17.95
C PRO A 166 -6.54 4.23 16.48
N ALA A 167 -5.73 3.21 16.30
CA ALA A 167 -5.46 2.63 15.00
C ALA A 167 -5.30 1.11 15.10
N THR A 168 -5.53 0.42 14.01
CA THR A 168 -5.32 -1.03 13.93
C THR A 168 -4.35 -1.33 12.83
N LEU A 169 -3.33 -2.13 13.12
CA LEU A 169 -2.32 -2.54 12.18
C LEU A 169 -2.92 -3.51 11.16
N THR A 170 -2.91 -3.13 9.89
CA THR A 170 -3.52 -3.91 8.82
C THR A 170 -2.48 -4.77 8.12
N LYS A 171 -1.36 -4.19 7.76
CA LYS A 171 -0.34 -4.84 6.93
C LYS A 171 1.05 -4.31 7.24
N VAL A 172 2.03 -5.21 7.20
CA VAL A 172 3.45 -4.89 7.17
C VAL A 172 3.99 -5.18 5.77
N ALA A 173 4.66 -4.23 5.16
CA ALA A 173 5.30 -4.46 3.86
C ALA A 173 6.49 -5.41 4.02
N TYR A 174 6.64 -6.34 3.08
CA TYR A 174 7.80 -7.25 3.05
C TYR A 174 9.06 -6.57 2.48
N GLY A 175 8.88 -5.52 1.70
CA GLY A 175 10.00 -4.76 1.14
C GLY A 175 10.53 -3.72 2.12
N ALA A 176 11.82 -3.72 2.37
CA ALA A 176 12.49 -2.68 3.13
C ALA A 176 12.73 -1.44 2.29
N THR A 177 12.71 -0.29 2.92
CA THR A 177 13.14 0.99 2.34
C THR A 177 14.38 1.45 3.10
N THR A 178 15.45 1.74 2.36
CA THR A 178 16.68 2.26 2.97
C THR A 178 16.76 3.75 2.71
N THR A 179 16.78 4.54 3.76
CA THR A 179 16.97 5.99 3.70
C THR A 179 18.12 6.36 4.61
N GLU A 180 19.14 7.05 4.08
CA GLU A 180 20.33 7.47 4.84
C GLU A 180 21.00 6.33 5.63
N ASN A 181 21.08 5.13 5.03
CA ASN A 181 21.61 3.90 5.64
C ASN A 181 20.77 3.33 6.80
N VAL A 182 19.57 3.82 7.02
CA VAL A 182 18.60 3.23 7.96
C VAL A 182 17.61 2.35 7.20
N VAL A 183 17.52 1.09 7.59
CA VAL A 183 16.59 0.13 7.01
C VAL A 183 15.28 0.18 7.78
N THR A 184 14.20 0.50 7.08
CA THR A 184 12.85 0.56 7.66
C THR A 184 11.85 -0.24 6.84
N TYR A 185 10.81 -0.72 7.50
CA TYR A 185 9.68 -1.42 6.88
C TYR A 185 8.41 -0.58 6.99
N THR A 186 7.79 -0.31 5.85
CA THR A 186 6.53 0.44 5.84
C THR A 186 5.41 -0.42 6.40
N THR A 187 4.77 0.08 7.43
CA THR A 187 3.65 -0.57 8.11
C THR A 187 2.40 0.30 7.93
N TYR A 188 1.29 -0.35 7.62
CA TYR A 188 0.02 0.29 7.32
C TYR A 188 -0.96 0.08 8.46
N LEU A 189 -1.54 1.18 8.93
CA LEU A 189 -2.54 1.17 9.99
C LEU A 189 -3.83 1.77 9.47
N ASN A 190 -4.94 1.10 9.74
CA ASN A 190 -6.26 1.65 9.45
C ASN A 190 -6.68 2.60 10.57
N VAL A 191 -7.19 3.77 10.19
CA VAL A 191 -7.59 4.86 11.08
C VAL A 191 -9.01 5.28 10.76
N ASP A 192 -9.88 5.25 11.75
CA ASP A 192 -11.22 5.82 11.68
C ASP A 192 -11.15 7.34 11.94
N ASN A 193 -11.64 8.11 10.97
CA ASN A 193 -11.69 9.58 11.01
C ASN A 193 -13.14 10.09 10.87
N ALA A 194 -14.07 9.49 11.59
CA ALA A 194 -15.49 9.87 11.53
C ALA A 194 -15.73 11.38 11.78
N ASP A 195 -14.93 11.99 12.66
CA ASP A 195 -14.99 13.41 13.01
C ASP A 195 -14.32 14.33 11.96
N LEU A 196 -13.68 13.79 10.91
CA LEU A 196 -12.95 14.54 9.88
C LEU A 196 -11.85 15.50 10.44
N LEU A 197 -11.30 15.18 11.61
CA LEU A 197 -10.23 15.97 12.25
C LEU A 197 -8.88 15.75 11.60
N LEU A 198 -8.65 14.56 11.08
CA LEU A 198 -7.40 14.19 10.42
C LEU A 198 -7.47 14.54 8.94
N ARG A 199 -6.37 15.00 8.41
CA ARG A 199 -6.24 15.32 6.98
C ARG A 199 -5.09 14.53 6.35
N PRO A 200 -5.23 14.07 5.11
CA PRO A 200 -4.12 13.50 4.36
C PRO A 200 -2.91 14.44 4.35
N GLY A 201 -1.71 13.88 4.49
CA GLY A 201 -0.46 14.66 4.57
C GLY A 201 -0.04 15.09 5.96
N MET A 202 -0.83 14.82 7.01
CA MET A 202 -0.39 15.07 8.40
C MET A 202 0.70 14.08 8.81
N THR A 203 1.69 14.59 9.56
CA THR A 203 2.73 13.76 10.18
C THR A 203 2.25 13.23 11.53
N ALA A 204 2.48 11.95 11.78
CA ALA A 204 2.06 11.28 12.98
C ALA A 204 3.19 10.46 13.61
N SER A 205 3.13 10.33 14.95
CA SER A 205 3.97 9.39 15.70
C SER A 205 3.08 8.28 16.27
N ALA A 206 3.33 7.05 15.88
CA ALA A 206 2.55 5.90 16.30
C ALA A 206 3.27 5.05 17.35
N THR A 207 2.49 4.51 18.29
CA THR A 207 2.94 3.54 19.27
C THR A 207 2.13 2.26 19.09
N VAL A 208 2.80 1.18 18.75
CA VAL A 208 2.18 -0.15 18.57
C VAL A 208 2.28 -0.94 19.85
N THR A 209 1.16 -1.51 20.28
CA THR A 209 1.14 -2.42 21.44
C THR A 209 1.49 -3.82 20.98
N THR A 210 2.70 -4.26 21.26
CA THR A 210 3.20 -5.58 20.82
C THR A 210 2.75 -6.71 21.73
N ALA A 211 2.60 -6.43 23.03
CA ALA A 211 2.11 -7.40 24.01
C ALA A 211 1.36 -6.70 25.12
N GLU A 212 0.28 -7.31 25.60
CA GLU A 212 -0.50 -6.86 26.73
C GLU A 212 -0.72 -8.03 27.69
N ARG A 213 -0.45 -7.80 28.99
CA ARG A 213 -0.77 -8.74 30.07
C ARG A 213 -1.69 -8.05 31.07
N ARG A 214 -2.72 -8.74 31.50
CA ARG A 214 -3.68 -8.23 32.49
C ARG A 214 -3.64 -9.08 33.76
N ASN A 215 -3.89 -8.45 34.90
CA ASN A 215 -3.92 -9.12 36.22
C ASN A 215 -2.58 -9.81 36.56
N VAL A 216 -1.46 -9.13 36.29
CA VAL A 216 -0.11 -9.62 36.60
C VAL A 216 0.50 -8.81 37.75
N LEU A 217 1.33 -9.47 38.57
CA LEU A 217 2.09 -8.81 39.62
C LEU A 217 3.22 -8.01 38.99
N LEU A 218 3.38 -6.76 39.37
CA LEU A 218 4.37 -5.84 38.84
C LEU A 218 5.35 -5.39 39.92
N VAL A 219 6.63 -5.37 39.57
CA VAL A 219 7.72 -4.86 40.44
C VAL A 219 8.38 -3.68 39.75
N PRO A 220 8.65 -2.56 40.45
CA PRO A 220 9.44 -1.45 39.92
C PRO A 220 10.83 -1.90 39.47
N ASN A 221 11.29 -1.42 38.32
CA ASN A 221 12.61 -1.76 37.79
C ASN A 221 13.79 -1.33 38.72
N SER A 222 13.56 -0.31 39.55
CA SER A 222 14.52 0.10 40.61
C SER A 222 14.80 -1.02 41.62
N ALA A 223 13.74 -1.79 41.98
CA ALA A 223 13.90 -2.91 42.92
C ALA A 223 14.70 -4.08 42.32
N LEU A 224 14.66 -4.30 41.02
CA LEU A 224 15.44 -5.33 40.31
C LEU A 224 16.90 -4.98 40.19
N ARG A 225 17.25 -3.73 40.43
CA ARG A 225 18.65 -3.23 40.38
C ARG A 225 19.23 -3.00 41.77
N PHE A 226 18.39 -3.07 42.81
CA PHE A 226 18.82 -2.85 44.18
C PHE A 226 19.64 -4.02 44.68
N THR A 227 20.82 -3.72 45.29
CA THR A 227 21.65 -4.66 45.99
C THR A 227 21.96 -4.07 47.36
N PRO A 228 21.57 -4.71 48.47
CA PRO A 228 21.87 -4.18 49.81
C PRO A 228 23.36 -4.07 50.02
N ARG A 229 23.82 -2.94 50.51
CA ARG A 229 25.19 -2.78 50.96
C ARG A 229 25.30 -3.48 52.32
N THR A 230 25.65 -4.76 52.30
CA THR A 230 26.12 -5.44 53.49
C THR A 230 27.42 -4.77 53.90
N SER A 231 27.45 -4.18 55.08
CA SER A 231 28.71 -3.81 55.76
C SER A 231 29.43 -5.12 56.07
N ALA A 232 30.15 -5.67 55.09
CA ALA A 232 31.08 -6.74 55.35
C ALA A 232 32.20 -6.14 56.24
N VAL A 233 32.11 -6.38 57.52
CA VAL A 233 33.24 -6.33 58.39
C VAL A 233 34.25 -7.33 57.83
N GLN A 234 35.22 -6.85 57.07
CA GLN A 234 36.35 -7.65 56.71
C GLN A 234 37.16 -7.88 57.99
N ASP A 235 36.98 -9.06 58.56
CA ASP A 235 37.98 -9.62 59.51
C ASP A 235 39.33 -9.74 58.77
N PHE A 236 40.13 -8.71 58.91
CA PHE A 236 41.55 -8.75 58.62
C PHE A 236 42.26 -9.52 59.71
N SER A 237 42.07 -10.85 59.73
CA SER A 237 42.87 -11.76 60.54
C SER A 237 43.68 -12.62 59.57
N GLY A 238 44.89 -12.28 59.38
CA GLY A 238 45.81 -13.29 58.86
C GLY A 238 46.89 -12.81 57.91
N SER A 239 48.09 -12.67 58.54
CA SER A 239 49.41 -12.99 57.99
C SER A 239 50.05 -12.00 57.01
N ALA A 240 50.87 -11.13 57.64
CA ALA A 240 51.98 -10.42 57.01
C ALA A 240 53.13 -11.38 56.64
N ALA A 241 52.98 -12.14 55.55
CA ALA A 241 54.10 -13.01 55.12
C ALA A 241 54.00 -13.36 53.61
N THR A 242 53.83 -12.36 52.70
CA THR A 242 54.15 -12.59 51.28
C THR A 242 54.44 -11.27 50.57
N MET A 243 55.36 -10.51 51.13
CA MET A 243 55.88 -9.30 50.51
C MET A 243 57.25 -9.59 49.90
N PHE A 244 57.44 -10.53 49.01
CA PHE A 244 58.63 -10.65 48.16
C PHE A 244 58.41 -11.80 47.15
N MET A 245 57.66 -11.54 46.09
CA MET A 245 57.81 -12.33 44.87
C MET A 245 57.61 -11.42 43.64
N PRO A 246 58.51 -11.52 42.65
CA PRO A 246 58.42 -10.71 41.44
C PRO A 246 57.23 -11.15 40.61
N ARG A 247 56.45 -10.18 40.23
CA ARG A 247 55.21 -10.32 39.42
C ARG A 247 55.60 -10.67 37.99
N GLY A 248 55.34 -11.89 37.57
CA GLY A 248 55.39 -12.31 36.16
C GLY A 248 54.28 -11.63 35.29
N PRO A 249 54.45 -11.50 33.97
CA PRO A 249 53.53 -10.81 33.11
C PRO A 249 52.21 -11.58 33.06
N HIS A 250 51.16 -10.98 33.58
CA HIS A 250 49.79 -11.48 33.42
C HIS A 250 49.32 -11.24 32.00
N ASN A 251 49.26 -12.30 31.23
CA ASN A 251 48.53 -12.38 29.99
C ASN A 251 47.02 -12.36 30.34
N GLY A 252 46.47 -11.16 30.46
CA GLY A 252 45.04 -10.93 30.75
C GLY A 252 44.19 -11.24 29.56
N SER A 253 43.83 -12.52 29.39
CA SER A 253 42.74 -12.92 28.51
C SER A 253 41.43 -12.50 29.18
N SER A 254 41.03 -11.27 28.94
CA SER A 254 39.65 -10.83 29.22
C SER A 254 38.72 -11.54 28.24
N LYS A 255 38.12 -12.65 28.69
CA LYS A 255 36.91 -13.18 28.07
C LYS A 255 35.83 -12.08 28.15
N ARG A 256 35.76 -11.26 27.10
CA ARG A 256 34.53 -10.52 26.81
C ARG A 256 33.44 -11.57 26.56
N VAL A 257 32.61 -11.78 27.54
CA VAL A 257 31.31 -12.42 27.35
C VAL A 257 30.60 -11.51 26.36
N LYS A 258 30.49 -11.95 25.11
CA LYS A 258 29.52 -11.38 24.16
C LYS A 258 28.15 -11.63 24.79
N GLU A 259 27.57 -10.61 25.37
CA GLU A 259 26.12 -10.59 25.57
C GLU A 259 25.50 -10.62 24.19
N ASP A 260 25.03 -11.79 23.81
CA ASP A 260 24.09 -11.95 22.68
C ASP A 260 22.84 -11.18 23.03
N ILE A 261 22.69 -9.99 22.41
CA ILE A 261 21.49 -9.20 22.43
C ILE A 261 20.52 -9.85 21.42
N SER A 262 20.03 -11.03 21.73
CA SER A 262 18.80 -11.54 21.17
C SER A 262 17.68 -11.20 22.15
N ALA A 263 16.91 -10.17 21.83
CA ALA A 263 15.69 -9.78 22.53
C ALA A 263 14.56 -10.78 22.28
N SER A 264 14.83 -12.07 22.52
CA SER A 264 13.79 -13.06 22.71
C SER A 264 13.35 -13.00 24.18
N GLN A 265 12.05 -13.05 24.41
CA GLN A 265 11.33 -13.05 25.69
C GLN A 265 11.89 -14.13 26.66
N SER A 266 13.14 -13.97 27.09
CA SER A 266 13.76 -14.90 28.02
C SER A 266 13.31 -14.55 29.44
N VAL A 267 12.53 -15.46 30.01
CA VAL A 267 12.29 -15.47 31.44
C VAL A 267 13.62 -15.37 32.16
N ARG A 268 13.90 -14.23 32.81
CA ARG A 268 15.13 -14.00 33.53
C ARG A 268 14.88 -14.18 35.01
N GLU A 269 15.74 -14.96 35.66
CA GLU A 269 15.73 -15.06 37.10
C GLU A 269 16.42 -13.84 37.72
N ARG A 270 15.73 -13.16 38.62
CA ARG A 270 16.20 -11.95 39.30
C ARG A 270 15.91 -12.05 40.79
N THR A 271 16.76 -11.46 41.61
CA THR A 271 16.56 -11.37 43.05
C THR A 271 16.01 -9.99 43.39
N VAL A 272 14.92 -9.95 44.14
CA VAL A 272 14.32 -8.74 44.68
C VAL A 272 14.36 -8.83 46.19
N TYR A 273 14.54 -7.70 46.86
CA TYR A 273 14.56 -7.63 48.31
C TYR A 273 13.24 -7.11 48.85
N ILE A 274 12.60 -7.89 49.72
CA ILE A 274 11.37 -7.50 50.38
C ILE A 274 11.64 -7.19 51.85
N LEU A 275 10.94 -6.19 52.37
CA LEU A 275 11.08 -5.81 53.78
C LEU A 275 10.21 -6.73 54.65
N ARG A 276 10.84 -7.61 55.45
CA ARG A 276 10.12 -8.43 56.46
C ARG A 276 10.73 -8.14 57.82
N ASN A 277 9.90 -7.71 58.75
CA ASN A 277 10.32 -7.38 60.12
C ASN A 277 11.48 -6.37 60.25
N GLY A 278 11.61 -5.48 59.27
CA GLY A 278 12.70 -4.48 59.23
C GLY A 278 13.96 -4.90 58.48
N ASP A 279 14.08 -6.16 58.06
CA ASP A 279 15.21 -6.69 57.30
C ASP A 279 14.87 -6.89 55.82
N ALA A 280 15.87 -6.65 54.95
CA ALA A 280 15.77 -6.88 53.54
C ALA A 280 16.05 -8.36 53.22
N VAL A 281 14.98 -9.13 52.99
CA VAL A 281 15.07 -10.57 52.67
C VAL A 281 15.12 -10.76 51.16
N PRO A 282 16.12 -11.48 50.61
CA PRO A 282 16.22 -11.76 49.18
C PRO A 282 15.15 -12.79 48.76
N VAL A 283 14.42 -12.49 47.69
CA VAL A 283 13.46 -13.38 47.05
C VAL A 283 13.82 -13.53 45.60
N SER A 284 13.97 -14.76 45.13
CA SER A 284 14.22 -15.06 43.70
C SER A 284 12.88 -15.06 42.97
N ILE A 285 12.77 -14.29 41.90
CA ILE A 285 11.61 -14.18 41.05
C ILE A 285 11.96 -14.41 39.59
N LYS A 286 11.04 -14.95 38.82
CA LYS A 286 11.15 -15.02 37.38
C LYS A 286 10.40 -13.83 36.77
N THR A 287 11.09 -13.02 36.01
CA THR A 287 10.57 -11.81 35.39
C THR A 287 10.14 -12.06 33.95
N GLY A 288 9.08 -11.40 33.53
CA GLY A 288 8.52 -11.44 32.17
C GLY A 288 8.68 -10.12 31.43
N LEU A 289 7.57 -9.61 30.90
CA LEU A 289 7.53 -8.37 30.13
C LEU A 289 7.83 -7.15 31.01
N THR A 290 8.41 -6.13 30.40
CA THR A 290 8.67 -4.84 31.06
C THR A 290 8.15 -3.69 30.20
N ASP A 291 7.62 -2.66 30.86
CA ASP A 291 7.19 -1.40 30.25
C ASP A 291 8.28 -0.30 30.34
N GLY A 292 9.50 -0.66 30.79
CA GLY A 292 10.60 0.27 31.02
C GLY A 292 10.63 0.83 32.45
N THR A 293 9.49 0.91 33.17
CA THR A 293 9.37 1.38 34.55
C THR A 293 9.08 0.24 35.51
N ARG A 294 8.28 -0.72 35.11
CA ARG A 294 7.86 -1.90 35.86
C ARG A 294 8.08 -3.17 35.07
N THR A 295 8.30 -4.26 35.78
CA THR A 295 8.50 -5.59 35.17
C THR A 295 7.50 -6.58 35.76
N GLU A 296 6.93 -7.42 34.91
CA GLU A 296 6.06 -8.52 35.27
C GLU A 296 6.78 -9.59 36.09
N VAL A 297 6.14 -10.10 37.11
CA VAL A 297 6.59 -11.27 37.86
C VAL A 297 5.77 -12.48 37.43
N ILE A 298 6.40 -13.44 36.77
CA ILE A 298 5.75 -14.67 36.28
C ILE A 298 5.62 -15.70 37.41
N SER A 299 6.67 -15.84 38.23
CA SER A 299 6.69 -16.77 39.38
C SER A 299 7.73 -16.32 40.40
N GLY A 300 7.50 -16.67 41.67
CA GLY A 300 8.34 -16.34 42.82
C GLY A 300 7.50 -16.24 44.06
N ASP A 301 8.16 -16.17 45.24
CA ASP A 301 7.49 -16.05 46.56
C ASP A 301 7.21 -14.55 46.89
N LEU A 302 6.57 -13.85 45.94
CA LEU A 302 6.18 -12.46 46.08
C LEU A 302 4.66 -12.37 45.98
N LYS A 303 4.03 -11.67 46.94
CA LYS A 303 2.59 -11.50 47.00
C LYS A 303 2.18 -10.04 46.80
N ASP A 304 0.94 -9.85 46.39
CA ASP A 304 0.37 -8.52 46.31
C ASP A 304 0.35 -7.87 47.68
N GLY A 305 0.87 -6.63 47.78
CA GLY A 305 1.03 -5.91 49.04
C GLY A 305 2.39 -6.05 49.72
N ASP A 306 3.31 -6.91 49.25
CA ASP A 306 4.68 -7.01 49.77
C ASP A 306 5.46 -5.70 49.52
N GLN A 307 6.17 -5.22 50.52
CA GLN A 307 6.99 -4.01 50.41
C GLN A 307 8.34 -4.36 49.80
N VAL A 308 8.55 -3.89 48.57
CA VAL A 308 9.79 -4.14 47.84
C VAL A 308 10.78 -3.00 48.07
N VAL A 309 12.04 -3.34 48.37
CA VAL A 309 13.09 -2.35 48.63
C VAL A 309 13.59 -1.82 47.30
N VAL A 310 13.51 -0.51 47.11
CA VAL A 310 13.95 0.18 45.89
C VAL A 310 15.22 0.98 46.06
N ASP A 311 15.52 1.41 47.31
CA ASP A 311 16.70 2.18 47.66
C ASP A 311 16.98 2.06 49.16
N GLN A 312 18.23 2.32 49.54
CA GLN A 312 18.68 2.33 50.96
C GLN A 312 19.35 3.67 51.27
N GLN A 313 18.70 4.45 52.13
CA GLN A 313 19.25 5.71 52.63
C GLN A 313 20.17 5.45 53.80
N ARG A 314 21.30 6.12 53.85
CA ARG A 314 22.19 6.15 55.03
C ARG A 314 21.50 6.98 56.08
N ALA A 315 21.29 6.43 57.28
CA ALA A 315 20.93 7.23 58.42
C ALA A 315 22.06 8.27 58.64
N LYS A 316 21.70 9.56 58.58
CA LYS A 316 22.62 10.63 59.00
C LYS A 316 22.80 10.44 60.50
N SER A 317 24.03 10.00 60.90
CA SER A 317 24.47 10.03 62.31
C SER A 317 24.78 11.44 62.72
#